data_5a6730da4a6cd1b6e0b95aa7f573e2a4
#
_entry.id   5a6730da4a6cd1b6e0b95aa7f573e2a4
#
_cell.length_a   1.000
_cell.length_b   1.000
_cell.length_c   1.000
_cell.angle_alpha   90.00
_cell.angle_beta   90.00
_cell.angle_gamma   90.00
#
_symmetry.space_group_name_H-M   'P 1'
#
loop_
_entity.id
_entity.type
_entity.pdbx_description
1 polymer ?
#
loop_
_entity_poly.entity_id
_entity_poly.type
_entity_poly.pdbx_seq_one_letter_code
_entity_poly.pdbx_strand_id
1 'polypeptide(L)'
;GPAACLHTHPPYATSISCEQDLIVLKPIDEEGKKNLGNIVIVEPDEDNQDEYLRQLAEALKQGNMKAVVVKGHGVFSTGSNFDEAWRWASVIEHSMRVLMHARQANLRV
;
A
#
# COMPACT_ATOMS: atom_id res chain seq x y z
N GLY A 1 0.07 4.17 -19.45
CA GLY A 1 0.45 3.64 -18.15
C GLY A 1 1.20 4.67 -17.30
N PRO A 2 1.56 4.36 -16.06
CA PRO A 2 2.27 5.30 -15.21
C PRO A 2 3.68 5.59 -15.77
N ALA A 3 4.09 6.85 -15.69
CA ALA A 3 5.41 7.29 -16.13
C ALA A 3 6.46 7.15 -15.02
N ALA A 4 6.02 7.00 -13.77
CA ALA A 4 6.92 6.86 -12.61
C ALA A 4 6.44 5.76 -11.68
N CYS A 5 7.38 5.03 -11.11
CA CYS A 5 7.13 4.04 -10.07
C CYS A 5 8.14 4.27 -8.94
N LEU A 6 7.63 4.32 -7.72
CA LEU A 6 8.43 4.56 -6.54
C LEU A 6 8.31 3.36 -5.59
N HIS A 7 9.45 2.92 -5.05
CA HIS A 7 9.48 1.88 -4.04
C HIS A 7 9.99 2.47 -2.73
N THR A 8 9.20 2.34 -1.66
CA THR A 8 9.53 2.88 -0.34
C THR A 8 9.36 1.82 0.74
N HIS A 9 9.97 2.04 1.90
CA HIS A 9 9.88 1.14 3.05
C HIS A 9 9.25 1.87 4.25
N PRO A 10 7.98 2.29 4.15
CA PRO A 10 7.34 3.04 5.23
C PRO A 10 7.00 2.13 6.41
N PRO A 11 7.34 2.52 7.65
CA PRO A 11 7.20 1.62 8.80
C PRO A 11 5.75 1.27 9.15
N TYR A 12 4.82 2.20 9.08
CA TYR A 12 3.43 1.90 9.47
C TYR A 12 2.72 0.99 8.47
N ALA A 13 2.82 1.28 7.18
CA ALA A 13 2.22 0.44 6.16
C ALA A 13 2.85 -0.96 6.16
N THR A 14 4.17 -1.03 6.28
CA THR A 14 4.89 -2.29 6.35
C THR A 14 4.47 -3.11 7.57
N SER A 15 4.40 -2.49 8.76
CA SER A 15 4.02 -3.18 10.00
C SER A 15 2.61 -3.75 9.91
N ILE A 16 1.64 -2.96 9.48
CA ILE A 16 0.26 -3.41 9.37
C ILE A 16 0.13 -4.54 8.35
N SER A 17 0.90 -4.49 7.26
CA SER A 17 0.86 -5.54 6.24
C SER A 17 1.27 -6.91 6.77
N CYS A 18 2.00 -6.95 7.89
CA CYS A 18 2.42 -8.21 8.51
C CYS A 18 1.30 -8.95 9.23
N GLU A 19 0.12 -8.33 9.42
CA GLU A 19 -0.99 -8.99 10.10
C GLU A 19 -1.39 -10.25 9.35
N GLN A 20 -1.52 -11.36 10.09
CA GLN A 20 -1.81 -12.66 9.51
C GLN A 20 -3.14 -12.63 8.76
N ASP A 21 -3.17 -13.24 7.58
CA ASP A 21 -4.34 -13.36 6.70
C ASP A 21 -4.89 -12.03 6.15
N LEU A 22 -4.20 -10.93 6.39
CA LEU A 22 -4.62 -9.64 5.85
C LEU A 22 -4.22 -9.55 4.37
N ILE A 23 -5.19 -9.23 3.49
CA ILE A 23 -4.98 -9.15 2.05
C ILE A 23 -5.28 -7.76 1.48
N VAL A 24 -5.91 -6.91 2.27
CA VAL A 24 -6.29 -5.55 1.85
C VAL A 24 -6.14 -4.60 3.03
N LEU A 25 -5.53 -3.45 2.79
CA LEU A 25 -5.51 -2.34 3.74
C LEU A 25 -6.66 -1.39 3.43
N LYS A 26 -7.40 -1.01 4.48
CA LYS A 26 -8.55 -0.10 4.35
C LYS A 26 -8.32 1.15 5.19
N PRO A 27 -7.97 2.27 4.56
CA PRO A 27 -7.83 3.53 5.28
C PRO A 27 -9.12 3.93 5.99
N ILE A 28 -8.99 4.55 7.15
CA ILE A 28 -10.13 5.08 7.91
C ILE A 28 -10.20 6.61 7.87
N ASP A 29 -9.12 7.27 7.48
CA ASP A 29 -9.05 8.71 7.34
C ASP A 29 -9.63 9.16 5.99
N GLU A 30 -10.11 10.40 5.95
CA GLU A 30 -10.76 10.93 4.76
C GLU A 30 -9.84 10.93 3.54
N GLU A 31 -8.60 11.38 3.71
CA GLU A 31 -7.65 11.48 2.60
C GLU A 31 -7.34 10.12 1.98
N GLY A 32 -7.08 9.12 2.83
CA GLY A 32 -6.83 7.76 2.37
C GLY A 32 -8.03 7.13 1.68
N LYS A 33 -9.22 7.26 2.26
CA LYS A 33 -10.45 6.74 1.65
C LYS A 33 -10.71 7.36 0.29
N LYS A 34 -10.56 8.68 0.19
CA LYS A 34 -10.90 9.44 -1.02
C LYS A 34 -9.89 9.20 -2.13
N ASN A 35 -8.61 9.20 -1.80
CA ASN A 35 -7.54 9.17 -2.81
C ASN A 35 -7.06 7.76 -3.14
N LEU A 36 -7.04 6.84 -2.18
CA LEU A 36 -6.51 5.50 -2.38
C LEU A 36 -7.57 4.41 -2.31
N GLY A 37 -8.53 4.53 -1.40
CA GLY A 37 -9.48 3.45 -1.16
C GLY A 37 -8.77 2.20 -0.64
N ASN A 38 -9.20 1.03 -1.07
CA ASN A 38 -8.60 -0.24 -0.66
C ASN A 38 -7.25 -0.43 -1.34
N ILE A 39 -6.26 -0.87 -0.56
CA ILE A 39 -4.90 -1.08 -1.03
C ILE A 39 -4.59 -2.56 -0.91
N VAL A 40 -4.26 -3.20 -2.03
CA VAL A 40 -4.02 -4.64 -2.07
C VAL A 40 -2.65 -4.97 -1.47
N ILE A 41 -2.58 -6.05 -0.71
CA ILE A 41 -1.34 -6.59 -0.15
C ILE A 41 -0.92 -7.78 -1.00
N VAL A 42 0.34 -7.78 -1.45
CA VAL A 42 0.94 -8.86 -2.23
C VAL A 42 1.98 -9.57 -1.38
N GLU A 43 1.96 -10.91 -1.41
CA GLU A 43 3.02 -11.71 -0.78
C GLU A 43 4.28 -11.67 -1.63
N PRO A 44 5.46 -11.47 -1.04
CA PRO A 44 6.69 -11.56 -1.80
C PRO A 44 6.95 -13.01 -2.22
N ASP A 45 7.51 -13.19 -3.42
CA ASP A 45 7.88 -14.51 -3.93
C ASP A 45 9.31 -14.43 -4.47
N GLU A 46 10.29 -14.78 -3.64
CA GLU A 46 11.70 -14.73 -3.99
C GLU A 46 12.12 -15.85 -4.93
N ASP A 47 11.36 -16.95 -4.92
CA ASP A 47 11.68 -18.13 -5.74
C ASP A 47 11.18 -18.01 -7.17
N ASN A 48 10.18 -17.19 -7.42
CA ASN A 48 9.61 -16.97 -8.74
C ASN A 48 9.41 -15.48 -8.99
N GLN A 49 10.45 -14.83 -9.49
CA GLN A 49 10.48 -13.39 -9.71
C GLN A 49 9.44 -12.94 -10.75
N ASP A 50 9.27 -13.69 -11.83
CA ASP A 50 8.32 -13.35 -12.88
C ASP A 50 6.88 -13.37 -12.36
N GLU A 51 6.53 -14.38 -11.60
CA GLU A 51 5.20 -14.49 -10.97
C GLU A 51 4.97 -13.38 -9.96
N TYR A 52 5.99 -13.02 -9.19
CA TYR A 52 5.92 -11.92 -8.23
C TYR A 52 5.64 -10.59 -8.95
N LEU A 53 6.37 -10.30 -10.01
CA LEU A 53 6.17 -9.08 -10.81
C LEU A 53 4.78 -9.05 -11.44
N ARG A 54 4.30 -10.20 -11.92
CA ARG A 54 2.95 -10.32 -12.47
C ARG A 54 1.89 -10.02 -11.41
N GLN A 55 2.08 -10.53 -10.19
CA GLN A 55 1.16 -10.28 -9.09
C GLN A 55 1.14 -8.81 -8.68
N LEU A 56 2.29 -8.14 -8.68
CA LEU A 56 2.35 -6.70 -8.41
C LEU A 56 1.55 -5.90 -9.44
N ALA A 57 1.74 -6.19 -10.72
CA ALA A 57 1.02 -5.51 -11.78
C ALA A 57 -0.50 -5.75 -11.69
N GLU A 58 -0.89 -6.99 -11.43
CA GLU A 58 -2.31 -7.35 -11.27
C GLU A 58 -2.93 -6.67 -10.05
N ALA A 59 -2.22 -6.61 -8.93
CA ALA A 59 -2.69 -5.95 -7.72
C ALA A 59 -2.91 -4.45 -7.94
N LEU A 60 -2.04 -3.80 -8.71
CA LEU A 60 -2.24 -2.40 -9.08
C LEU A 60 -3.53 -2.22 -9.88
N LYS A 61 -3.81 -3.11 -10.82
CA LYS A 61 -5.03 -3.05 -11.63
C LYS A 61 -6.29 -3.30 -10.81
N GLN A 62 -6.26 -4.28 -9.91
CA GLN A 62 -7.42 -4.62 -9.08
C GLN A 62 -7.69 -3.60 -8.01
N GLY A 63 -6.66 -2.94 -7.52
CA GLY A 63 -6.74 -1.93 -6.47
C GLY A 63 -7.10 -0.56 -7.03
N ASN A 64 -6.23 0.40 -6.78
CA ASN A 64 -6.48 1.81 -7.09
C ASN A 64 -5.60 2.36 -8.21
N MET A 65 -4.77 1.56 -8.82
CA MET A 65 -3.77 1.96 -9.84
C MET A 65 -2.75 2.96 -9.33
N LYS A 66 -2.65 3.16 -8.01
CA LYS A 66 -1.78 4.17 -7.39
C LYS A 66 -0.74 3.54 -6.50
N ALA A 67 -1.12 2.54 -5.70
CA ALA A 67 -0.20 1.93 -4.76
C ALA A 67 -0.58 0.49 -4.46
N VAL A 68 0.42 -0.30 -4.11
CA VAL A 68 0.28 -1.68 -3.64
C VAL A 68 1.30 -1.89 -2.53
N VAL A 69 0.96 -2.72 -1.55
CA VAL A 69 1.85 -3.05 -0.44
C VAL A 69 2.37 -4.46 -0.62
N VAL A 70 3.67 -4.64 -0.44
CA VAL A 70 4.29 -5.96 -0.36
C VAL A 70 4.45 -6.33 1.11
N LYS A 71 3.83 -7.42 1.49
CA LYS A 71 3.74 -7.86 2.89
C LYS A 71 5.11 -7.93 3.56
N GLY A 72 5.25 -7.20 4.66
CA GLY A 72 6.48 -7.17 5.46
C GLY A 72 7.66 -6.50 4.77
N HIS A 73 7.46 -5.88 3.62
CA HIS A 73 8.56 -5.34 2.82
C HIS A 73 8.44 -3.82 2.60
N GLY A 74 7.37 -3.38 1.97
CA GLY A 74 7.21 -1.96 1.66
C GLY A 74 6.09 -1.69 0.67
N VAL A 75 6.18 -0.55 0.00
CA VAL A 75 5.14 -0.01 -0.88
C VAL A 75 5.71 0.25 -2.26
N PHE A 76 4.93 -0.08 -3.29
CA PHE A 76 5.14 0.42 -4.65
C PHE A 76 4.02 1.39 -4.97
N SER A 77 4.38 2.59 -5.42
CA SER A 77 3.41 3.59 -5.83
C SER A 77 3.72 4.09 -7.23
N THR A 78 2.68 4.48 -7.96
CA THR A 78 2.81 4.89 -9.36
C THR A 78 2.12 6.22 -9.59
N GLY A 79 2.58 6.93 -10.63
CA GLY A 79 2.00 8.21 -10.99
C GLY A 79 2.47 8.64 -12.36
N SER A 80 1.94 9.76 -12.85
CA SER A 80 2.36 10.36 -14.11
C SER A 80 3.76 10.99 -14.00
N ASN A 81 4.21 11.24 -12.77
CA ASN A 81 5.55 11.73 -12.46
C ASN A 81 5.93 11.28 -11.05
N PHE A 82 7.18 11.55 -10.63
CA PHE A 82 7.65 11.15 -9.30
C PHE A 82 6.92 11.87 -8.16
N ASP A 83 6.54 13.13 -8.36
CA ASP A 83 5.80 13.88 -7.34
C ASP A 83 4.47 13.22 -7.03
N GLU A 84 3.75 12.75 -8.06
CA GLU A 84 2.49 12.05 -7.88
C GLU A 84 2.69 10.69 -7.19
N ALA A 85 3.68 9.90 -7.64
CA ALA A 85 4.00 8.62 -7.00
C ALA A 85 4.38 8.82 -5.52
N TRP A 86 5.15 9.85 -5.22
CA TRP A 86 5.53 10.21 -3.84
C TRP A 86 4.30 10.64 -3.02
N ARG A 87 3.38 11.36 -3.63
CA ARG A 87 2.14 11.76 -2.97
C ARG A 87 1.35 10.55 -2.46
N TRP A 88 1.18 9.52 -3.30
CA TRP A 88 0.46 8.32 -2.89
C TRP A 88 1.22 7.53 -1.83
N ALA A 89 2.53 7.45 -1.93
CA ALA A 89 3.36 6.82 -0.88
C ALA A 89 3.18 7.54 0.46
N SER A 90 3.14 8.87 0.44
CA SER A 90 2.95 9.70 1.64
C SER A 90 1.55 9.54 2.23
N VAL A 91 0.52 9.49 1.38
CA VAL A 91 -0.87 9.29 1.83
C VAL A 91 -1.03 7.93 2.48
N ILE A 92 -0.49 6.87 1.88
CA ILE A 92 -0.63 5.53 2.46
C ILE A 92 0.03 5.44 3.83
N GLU A 93 1.21 6.02 4.00
CA GLU A 93 1.90 5.98 5.29
C GLU A 93 1.16 6.80 6.35
N HIS A 94 0.64 7.96 5.98
CA HIS A 94 -0.20 8.75 6.88
C HIS A 94 -1.45 7.97 7.30
N SER A 95 -2.14 7.37 6.34
CA SER A 95 -3.36 6.60 6.60
C SER A 95 -3.10 5.40 7.51
N MET A 96 -1.98 4.72 7.31
CA MET A 96 -1.64 3.56 8.15
C MET A 96 -1.18 3.99 9.54
N ARG A 97 -0.58 5.14 9.66
CA ARG A 97 -0.26 5.72 10.97
C ARG A 97 -1.54 6.04 11.75
N VAL A 98 -2.53 6.66 11.10
CA VAL A 98 -3.84 6.93 11.70
C VAL A 98 -4.50 5.63 12.16
N LEU A 99 -4.51 4.62 11.28
CA LEU A 99 -5.10 3.31 11.62
C LEU A 99 -4.40 2.66 12.80
N MET A 100 -3.08 2.68 12.83
CA MET A 100 -2.30 2.09 13.92
C MET A 100 -2.61 2.80 15.25
N HIS A 101 -2.67 4.13 15.26
CA HIS A 101 -2.99 4.89 16.46
C HIS A 101 -4.40 4.56 16.96
N ALA A 102 -5.38 4.42 16.06
CA ALA A 102 -6.73 4.03 16.42
C ALA A 102 -6.78 2.64 17.07
N ARG A 103 -6.06 1.68 16.47
CA ARG A 103 -5.96 0.31 17.00
C ARG A 103 -5.29 0.29 18.37
N GLN A 104 -4.19 1.04 18.55
CA GLN A 104 -3.47 1.10 19.82
C GLN A 104 -4.31 1.74 20.93
N ALA A 105 -5.21 2.66 20.57
CA ALA A 105 -6.13 3.31 21.51
C ALA A 105 -7.44 2.52 21.70
N ASN A 106 -7.58 1.36 21.05
CA ASN A 106 -8.78 0.52 21.09
C ASN A 106 -10.03 1.26 20.61
N LEU A 107 -9.88 2.15 19.64
CA LEU A 107 -11.02 2.87 19.08
C LEU A 107 -11.79 1.98 18.11
N ARG A 108 -13.10 2.17 18.09
CA ARG A 108 -13.96 1.52 17.09
C ARG A 108 -13.97 2.37 15.83
N VAL A 109 -13.46 1.84 14.77
CA VAL A 109 -13.30 2.57 13.49
C VAL A 109 -13.83 1.78 12.31
#